data_092c6b78061c05fa0525231fc6e51a63
#
_entry.id   092c6b78061c05fa0525231fc6e51a63
#
_cell.length_a   1.000
_cell.length_b   1.000
_cell.length_c   1.000
_cell.angle_alpha   90.00
_cell.angle_beta   90.00
_cell.angle_gamma   90.00
#
_symmetry.space_group_name_H-M   'P 1'
#
loop_
_entity.id
_entity.type
_entity.pdbx_description
1 polymer ?
#
loop_
_entity_poly.entity_id
_entity_poly.type
_entity_poly.pdbx_seq_one_letter_code
_entity_poly.pdbx_strand_id
1 'polypeptide(L)'
;MLIPAICRADEIVANCQAMFYTEDMFHMTGYTSDWTPNIEESNDGSYKCYAIINNSEENKLIGYLGYYIDYRAKRVDQFGLISFDKGNPIVGRDTFEHLKYLCEHYHTVSWRMVGGNPAERGYDKFLSMYDKPGYGTSKLYIPDALMDLDGVYVDDIIYQVTNFKVV
;
A
#
# COMPACT_ATOMS: atom_id res chain seq x y z
N MET A 1 -5.31 14.20 1.06
CA MET A 1 -4.43 14.73 -0.03
C MET A 1 -3.07 14.08 0.06
N LEU A 2 -2.49 13.69 -1.07
CA LEU A 2 -1.13 13.16 -1.14
C LEU A 2 -0.10 14.28 -1.34
N ILE A 3 0.98 14.24 -0.56
CA ILE A 3 2.17 15.08 -0.75
C ILE A 3 3.42 14.18 -0.73
N PRO A 4 4.56 14.60 -1.30
CA PRO A 4 5.80 13.82 -1.20
C PRO A 4 6.14 13.49 0.25
N ALA A 5 6.45 12.23 0.54
CA ALA A 5 6.70 11.76 1.92
C ALA A 5 7.89 12.46 2.57
N ILE A 6 8.89 12.86 1.78
CA ILE A 6 10.08 13.58 2.27
C ILE A 6 9.73 14.86 3.03
N CYS A 7 8.60 15.50 2.70
CA CYS A 7 8.13 16.69 3.41
C CYS A 7 7.69 16.42 4.87
N ARG A 8 7.48 15.16 5.23
CA ARG A 8 7.00 14.71 6.54
C ARG A 8 7.77 13.47 7.03
N ALA A 9 9.01 13.29 6.60
CA ALA A 9 9.80 12.06 6.82
C ALA A 9 9.90 11.70 8.31
N ASP A 10 10.31 12.64 9.15
CA ASP A 10 10.49 12.40 10.59
C ASP A 10 9.18 12.00 11.29
N GLU A 11 8.06 12.61 10.88
CA GLU A 11 6.75 12.27 11.45
C GLU A 11 6.29 10.89 11.00
N ILE A 12 6.53 10.50 9.75
CA ILE A 12 6.20 9.17 9.24
C ILE A 12 6.98 8.12 10.01
N VAL A 13 8.29 8.30 10.16
CA VAL A 13 9.15 7.38 10.90
C VAL A 13 8.71 7.28 12.36
N ALA A 14 8.45 8.42 13.02
CA ALA A 14 7.98 8.43 14.41
C ALA A 14 6.64 7.72 14.59
N ASN A 15 5.67 7.91 13.67
CA ASN A 15 4.38 7.21 13.71
C ASN A 15 4.55 5.70 13.47
N CYS A 16 5.39 5.29 12.52
CA CYS A 16 5.67 3.87 12.30
C CYS A 16 6.30 3.21 13.54
N GLN A 17 7.27 3.87 14.17
CA GLN A 17 7.88 3.38 15.40
C GLN A 17 6.87 3.29 16.56
N ALA A 18 6.04 4.32 16.75
CA ALA A 18 5.01 4.30 17.78
C ALA A 18 4.02 3.15 17.56
N MET A 19 3.55 2.94 16.34
CA MET A 19 2.65 1.83 16.00
C MET A 19 3.30 0.48 16.21
N PHE A 20 4.57 0.33 15.86
CA PHE A 20 5.32 -0.91 16.04
C PHE A 20 5.32 -1.37 17.51
N TYR A 21 5.49 -0.44 18.45
CA TYR A 21 5.54 -0.76 19.90
C TYR A 21 4.16 -0.83 20.57
N THR A 22 3.10 -0.32 19.94
CA THR A 22 1.77 -0.21 20.57
C THR A 22 0.68 -1.01 19.88
N GLU A 23 0.90 -1.45 18.65
CA GLU A 23 -0.10 -2.08 17.82
C GLU A 23 0.44 -3.31 17.09
N ASP A 24 -0.46 -4.18 16.65
CA ASP A 24 -0.12 -5.30 15.78
C ASP A 24 0.19 -4.82 14.36
N MET A 25 1.47 -4.52 14.11
CA MET A 25 1.96 -4.12 12.81
C MET A 25 2.03 -5.27 11.80
N PHE A 26 2.03 -6.52 12.28
CA PHE A 26 2.17 -7.68 11.40
C PHE A 26 1.04 -7.75 10.37
N HIS A 27 -0.22 -7.64 10.79
CA HIS A 27 -1.36 -7.67 9.87
C HIS A 27 -1.41 -6.49 8.90
N MET A 28 -0.68 -5.39 9.20
CA MET A 28 -0.61 -4.23 8.31
C MET A 28 0.55 -4.29 7.32
N THR A 29 1.69 -4.85 7.74
CA THR A 29 2.93 -4.78 6.96
C THR A 29 3.50 -6.14 6.57
N GLY A 30 3.13 -7.21 7.26
CA GLY A 30 3.76 -8.54 7.15
C GLY A 30 5.13 -8.64 7.83
N TYR A 31 5.52 -7.65 8.64
CA TYR A 31 6.77 -7.64 9.38
C TYR A 31 6.55 -7.95 10.85
N THR A 32 7.44 -8.74 11.43
CA THR A 32 7.46 -9.13 12.85
C THR A 32 8.57 -8.45 13.64
N SER A 33 9.33 -7.55 13.03
CA SER A 33 10.44 -6.82 13.65
C SER A 33 10.35 -5.34 13.33
N ASP A 34 11.16 -4.55 14.02
CA ASP A 34 11.25 -3.11 13.82
C ASP A 34 11.40 -2.78 12.33
N TRP A 35 10.40 -2.17 11.78
CA TRP A 35 10.44 -1.71 10.42
C TRP A 35 10.01 -0.25 10.35
N THR A 36 10.81 0.53 9.66
CA THR A 36 10.45 1.90 9.29
C THR A 36 10.72 2.09 7.80
N PRO A 37 9.88 2.84 7.08
CA PRO A 37 10.11 3.08 5.67
C PRO A 37 11.39 3.88 5.46
N ASN A 38 12.17 3.53 4.44
CA ASN A 38 13.18 4.44 3.93
C ASN A 38 12.48 5.49 3.06
N ILE A 39 12.49 6.75 3.51
CA ILE A 39 11.80 7.88 2.86
C ILE A 39 12.80 8.68 2.02
N GLU A 40 13.68 8.02 1.33
CA GLU A 40 14.53 8.62 0.32
C GLU A 40 13.98 8.31 -1.07
N GLU A 41 13.91 9.32 -1.93
CA GLU A 41 13.64 9.05 -3.34
C GLU A 41 14.83 8.31 -3.95
N SER A 42 14.57 7.24 -4.70
CA SER A 42 15.61 6.56 -5.45
C SER A 42 16.22 7.50 -6.50
N ASN A 43 17.51 7.38 -6.74
CA ASN A 43 18.24 8.24 -7.70
C ASN A 43 17.68 8.16 -9.13
N ASP A 44 17.06 7.02 -9.50
CA ASP A 44 16.41 6.79 -10.80
C ASP A 44 14.92 7.10 -10.77
N GLY A 45 14.40 7.54 -9.62
CA GLY A 45 12.98 7.81 -9.43
C GLY A 45 12.07 6.58 -9.42
N SER A 46 12.64 5.38 -9.32
CA SER A 46 11.85 4.12 -9.32
C SER A 46 11.02 3.93 -8.05
N TYR A 47 11.48 4.41 -6.91
CA TYR A 47 10.72 4.41 -5.66
C TYR A 47 9.93 5.71 -5.51
N LYS A 48 8.64 5.59 -5.22
CA LYS A 48 7.74 6.71 -4.94
C LYS A 48 7.06 6.52 -3.60
N CYS A 49 7.03 7.57 -2.80
CA CYS A 49 6.35 7.56 -1.51
C CYS A 49 5.66 8.88 -1.20
N TYR A 50 4.52 8.78 -0.50
CA TYR A 50 3.64 9.89 -0.21
C TYR A 50 3.15 9.86 1.23
N ALA A 51 3.08 11.04 1.85
CA ALA A 51 2.31 11.27 3.06
C ALA A 51 0.84 11.52 2.69
N ILE A 52 -0.08 10.95 3.46
CA ILE A 52 -1.50 11.21 3.35
C ILE A 52 -1.88 12.23 4.42
N ILE A 53 -2.36 13.40 4.00
CA ILE A 53 -2.64 14.55 4.85
C ILE A 53 -4.14 14.82 4.92
N ASN A 54 -4.64 15.05 6.14
CA ASN A 54 -5.97 15.59 6.35
C ASN A 54 -5.94 17.13 6.42
N ASN A 55 -6.32 17.78 5.32
CA ASN A 55 -6.33 19.25 5.25
C ASN A 55 -7.35 19.92 6.17
N SER A 56 -8.39 19.19 6.57
CA SER A 56 -9.42 19.71 7.47
C SER A 56 -8.95 19.79 8.93
N GLU A 57 -7.84 19.14 9.25
CA GLU A 57 -7.23 19.08 10.59
C GLU A 57 -5.79 19.61 10.56
N GLU A 58 -5.60 20.87 10.23
CA GLU A 58 -4.28 21.54 10.24
C GLU A 58 -3.17 20.77 9.51
N ASN A 59 -3.51 20.09 8.41
CA ASN A 59 -2.61 19.23 7.65
C ASN A 59 -2.05 18.06 8.48
N LYS A 60 -2.85 17.47 9.35
CA LYS A 60 -2.49 16.29 10.14
C LYS A 60 -2.06 15.14 9.24
N LEU A 61 -0.92 14.54 9.55
CA LEU A 61 -0.48 13.31 8.91
C LEU A 61 -1.36 12.14 9.37
N ILE A 62 -2.00 11.44 8.42
CA ILE A 62 -2.95 10.35 8.70
C ILE A 62 -2.59 9.03 8.03
N GLY A 63 -1.54 9.01 7.21
CA GLY A 63 -1.07 7.78 6.58
C GLY A 63 0.14 8.00 5.69
N TYR A 64 0.66 6.87 5.20
CA TYR A 64 1.80 6.80 4.31
C TYR A 64 1.54 5.72 3.26
N LEU A 65 1.92 5.97 2.01
CA LEU A 65 1.94 4.97 0.95
C LEU A 65 3.24 5.04 0.15
N GLY A 66 3.65 3.89 -0.36
CA GLY A 66 4.85 3.80 -1.20
C GLY A 66 4.76 2.65 -2.18
N TYR A 67 5.55 2.71 -3.26
CA TYR A 67 5.62 1.67 -4.29
C TYR A 67 6.87 1.84 -5.16
N TYR A 68 7.21 0.78 -5.89
CA TYR A 68 8.28 0.79 -6.88
C TYR A 68 7.72 0.81 -8.30
N ILE A 69 8.43 1.50 -9.21
CA ILE A 69 8.12 1.56 -10.63
C ILE A 69 9.27 0.95 -11.42
N ASP A 70 8.98 -0.08 -12.19
CA ASP A 70 9.83 -0.47 -13.31
C ASP A 70 9.34 0.26 -14.57
N TYR A 71 10.00 1.34 -14.92
CA TYR A 71 9.65 2.17 -16.08
C TYR A 71 9.79 1.42 -17.41
N ARG A 72 10.69 0.46 -17.50
CA ARG A 72 10.92 -0.31 -18.72
C ARG A 72 9.81 -1.33 -18.94
N ALA A 73 9.40 -2.02 -17.87
CA ALA A 73 8.30 -2.97 -17.91
C ALA A 73 6.93 -2.29 -17.76
N LYS A 74 6.88 -0.99 -17.51
CA LYS A 74 5.64 -0.25 -17.17
C LYS A 74 4.88 -0.92 -16.02
N ARG A 75 5.61 -1.32 -14.98
CA ARG A 75 5.09 -2.09 -13.85
C ARG A 75 5.23 -1.33 -12.54
N VAL A 76 4.22 -1.43 -11.72
CA VAL A 76 4.23 -0.96 -10.33
C VAL A 76 4.16 -2.17 -9.41
N ASP A 77 5.11 -2.25 -8.51
CA ASP A 77 5.22 -3.35 -7.54
C ASP A 77 5.27 -2.82 -6.10
N GLN A 78 4.96 -3.71 -5.16
CA GLN A 78 5.07 -3.45 -3.73
C GLN A 78 4.30 -2.21 -3.28
N PHE A 79 3.15 -1.93 -3.92
CA PHE A 79 2.30 -0.87 -3.44
C PHE A 79 1.85 -1.20 -2.01
N GLY A 80 2.22 -0.34 -1.07
CA GLY A 80 1.95 -0.50 0.35
C GLY A 80 1.32 0.75 0.96
N LEU A 81 0.47 0.53 1.95
CA LEU A 81 -0.24 1.56 2.71
C LEU A 81 -0.10 1.31 4.20
N ILE A 82 0.19 2.35 4.96
CA ILE A 82 0.06 2.37 6.41
C ILE A 82 -0.88 3.51 6.80
N SER A 83 -1.94 3.20 7.57
CA SER A 83 -2.85 4.19 8.14
C SER A 83 -2.42 4.53 9.56
N PHE A 84 -2.18 5.80 9.85
CA PHE A 84 -1.92 6.31 11.19
C PHE A 84 -3.20 6.75 11.91
N ASP A 85 -4.31 6.79 11.19
CA ASP A 85 -5.63 7.17 11.72
C ASP A 85 -6.65 6.12 11.24
N LYS A 86 -6.79 5.04 12.05
CA LYS A 86 -7.64 3.90 11.71
C LYS A 86 -9.09 4.33 11.53
N GLY A 87 -9.69 3.88 10.43
CA GLY A 87 -11.08 4.19 10.10
C GLY A 87 -11.29 5.58 9.47
N ASN A 88 -10.25 6.38 9.29
CA ASN A 88 -10.37 7.65 8.60
C ASN A 88 -10.67 7.44 7.11
N PRO A 89 -11.83 7.88 6.59
CA PRO A 89 -12.23 7.62 5.22
C PRO A 89 -11.33 8.30 4.17
N ILE A 90 -10.61 9.35 4.56
CA ILE A 90 -9.69 10.07 3.68
C ILE A 90 -8.52 9.15 3.27
N VAL A 91 -8.02 8.33 4.19
CA VAL A 91 -6.93 7.38 3.89
C VAL A 91 -7.35 6.44 2.77
N GLY A 92 -8.49 5.77 2.92
CA GLY A 92 -9.01 4.85 1.90
C GLY A 92 -9.30 5.55 0.57
N ARG A 93 -9.96 6.71 0.61
CA ARG A 93 -10.27 7.49 -0.60
C ARG A 93 -9.00 7.85 -1.37
N ASP A 94 -8.05 8.51 -0.73
CA ASP A 94 -6.85 9.02 -1.41
C ASP A 94 -5.96 7.87 -1.90
N THR A 95 -5.91 6.76 -1.15
CA THR A 95 -5.19 5.54 -1.56
C THR A 95 -5.82 4.91 -2.80
N PHE A 96 -7.13 4.69 -2.81
CA PHE A 96 -7.79 4.04 -3.94
C PHE A 96 -7.85 4.94 -5.18
N GLU A 97 -7.98 6.25 -5.02
CA GLU A 97 -7.84 7.20 -6.13
C GLU A 97 -6.45 7.12 -6.76
N HIS A 98 -5.40 7.06 -5.94
CA HIS A 98 -4.03 6.93 -6.43
C HIS A 98 -3.76 5.56 -7.07
N LEU A 99 -4.22 4.49 -6.44
CA LEU A 99 -4.10 3.14 -6.99
C LEU A 99 -4.84 3.00 -8.33
N LYS A 100 -6.01 3.64 -8.46
CA LYS A 100 -6.73 3.74 -9.73
C LYS A 100 -5.89 4.44 -10.80
N TYR A 101 -5.28 5.59 -10.47
CA TYR A 101 -4.37 6.28 -11.37
C TYR A 101 -3.26 5.35 -11.87
N LEU A 102 -2.63 4.60 -10.97
CA LEU A 102 -1.57 3.65 -11.33
C LEU A 102 -2.10 2.55 -12.28
N CYS A 103 -3.24 1.94 -11.98
CA CYS A 103 -3.84 0.90 -12.83
C CYS A 103 -4.25 1.42 -14.23
N GLU A 104 -4.51 2.71 -14.38
CA GLU A 104 -4.85 3.33 -15.66
C GLU A 104 -3.63 3.69 -16.50
N HIS A 105 -2.46 3.92 -15.86
CA HIS A 105 -1.24 4.44 -16.51
C HIS A 105 -0.11 3.42 -16.67
N TYR A 106 -0.14 2.33 -15.90
CA TYR A 106 0.87 1.28 -15.96
C TYR A 106 0.28 -0.03 -16.48
N HIS A 107 1.13 -0.85 -17.11
CA HIS A 107 0.71 -2.14 -17.68
C HIS A 107 0.29 -3.11 -16.56
N THR A 108 1.08 -3.18 -15.50
CA THR A 108 0.79 -4.07 -14.36
C THR A 108 0.97 -3.32 -13.05
N VAL A 109 0.02 -3.49 -12.14
CA VAL A 109 0.10 -2.97 -10.77
C VAL A 109 -0.16 -4.11 -9.80
N SER A 110 0.75 -4.34 -8.85
CA SER A 110 0.63 -5.39 -7.85
C SER A 110 0.83 -4.89 -6.44
N TRP A 111 0.13 -5.52 -5.50
CA TRP A 111 0.28 -5.28 -4.05
C TRP A 111 0.06 -6.57 -3.28
N ARG A 112 0.54 -6.57 -2.04
CA ARG A 112 0.40 -7.70 -1.12
C ARG A 112 -0.31 -7.27 0.14
N MET A 113 -0.93 -8.24 0.80
CA MET A 113 -1.42 -8.07 2.16
C MET A 113 -1.38 -9.40 2.90
N VAL A 114 -1.34 -9.30 4.22
CA VAL A 114 -1.43 -10.44 5.12
C VAL A 114 -2.89 -10.86 5.26
N GLY A 115 -3.16 -12.14 5.28
CA GLY A 115 -4.49 -12.69 5.56
C GLY A 115 -5.02 -12.20 6.91
N GLY A 116 -6.30 -11.86 6.95
CA GLY A 116 -6.92 -11.25 8.12
C GLY A 116 -6.77 -9.71 8.20
N ASN A 117 -6.08 -9.08 7.24
CA ASN A 117 -6.00 -7.63 7.19
C ASN A 117 -7.40 -6.99 6.99
N PRO A 118 -7.82 -6.05 7.83
CA PRO A 118 -9.13 -5.41 7.73
C PRO A 118 -9.41 -4.71 6.38
N ALA A 119 -8.35 -4.34 5.64
CA ALA A 119 -8.47 -3.68 4.33
C ALA A 119 -8.82 -4.66 3.19
N GLU A 120 -8.76 -5.98 3.41
CA GLU A 120 -8.98 -7.00 2.37
C GLU A 120 -10.28 -6.76 1.58
N ARG A 121 -11.38 -6.55 2.29
CA ARG A 121 -12.68 -6.26 1.66
C ARG A 121 -12.66 -5.01 0.77
N GLY A 122 -11.88 -4.00 1.15
CA GLY A 122 -11.71 -2.77 0.36
C GLY A 122 -10.98 -3.05 -0.95
N TYR A 123 -9.91 -3.83 -0.87
CA TYR A 123 -9.14 -4.23 -2.06
C TYR A 123 -9.89 -5.21 -2.96
N ASP A 124 -10.68 -6.11 -2.42
CA ASP A 124 -11.56 -6.99 -3.21
C ASP A 124 -12.58 -6.17 -4.03
N LYS A 125 -13.20 -5.19 -3.39
CA LYS A 125 -14.11 -4.27 -4.07
C LYS A 125 -13.39 -3.45 -5.13
N PHE A 126 -12.17 -2.98 -4.85
CA PHE A 126 -11.36 -2.26 -5.82
C PHE A 126 -10.99 -3.16 -7.01
N LEU A 127 -10.54 -4.38 -6.78
CA LEU A 127 -10.18 -5.33 -7.83
C LEU A 127 -11.37 -5.61 -8.77
N SER A 128 -12.58 -5.76 -8.21
CA SER A 128 -13.79 -6.01 -9.00
C SER A 128 -14.16 -4.87 -9.97
N MET A 129 -13.66 -3.66 -9.76
CA MET A 129 -13.85 -2.54 -10.70
C MET A 129 -13.11 -2.74 -12.03
N TYR A 130 -12.12 -3.64 -12.05
CA TYR A 130 -11.32 -3.99 -13.21
C TYR A 130 -11.72 -5.30 -13.87
N ASP A 131 -12.81 -5.94 -13.42
CA ASP A 131 -13.45 -7.07 -14.11
C ASP A 131 -14.25 -6.54 -15.33
N LYS A 132 -13.51 -6.05 -16.32
CA LYS A 132 -14.05 -5.41 -17.52
C LYS A 132 -13.09 -5.53 -18.71
N PRO A 133 -13.59 -5.44 -19.98
CA PRO A 133 -12.76 -5.53 -21.17
C PRO A 133 -11.55 -4.58 -21.16
N GLY A 134 -10.37 -5.12 -21.51
CA GLY A 134 -9.11 -4.38 -21.58
C GLY A 134 -8.32 -4.39 -20.28
N TYR A 135 -8.79 -5.13 -19.27
CA TYR A 135 -8.07 -5.38 -18.03
C TYR A 135 -8.08 -6.87 -17.69
N GLY A 136 -7.07 -7.31 -16.96
CA GLY A 136 -7.00 -8.61 -16.29
C GLY A 136 -6.79 -8.41 -14.80
N THR A 137 -7.44 -9.23 -14.00
CA THR A 137 -7.30 -9.20 -12.54
C THR A 137 -6.86 -10.55 -12.01
N SER A 138 -6.04 -10.56 -10.97
CA SER A 138 -5.76 -11.78 -10.22
C SER A 138 -5.68 -11.50 -8.73
N LYS A 139 -6.12 -12.49 -7.94
CA LYS A 139 -5.93 -12.58 -6.49
C LYS A 139 -5.39 -13.96 -6.20
N LEU A 140 -4.17 -14.03 -5.69
CA LEU A 140 -3.49 -15.27 -5.36
C LEU A 140 -3.35 -15.38 -3.85
N TYR A 141 -3.75 -16.50 -3.29
CA TYR A 141 -3.49 -16.87 -1.91
C TYR A 141 -2.29 -17.82 -1.88
N ILE A 142 -1.30 -17.50 -1.04
CA ILE A 142 -0.21 -18.39 -0.69
C ILE A 142 -0.50 -18.86 0.74
N PRO A 143 -1.04 -20.06 0.93
CA PRO A 143 -1.51 -20.49 2.24
C PRO A 143 -0.33 -20.69 3.18
N ASP A 144 -0.53 -20.36 4.46
CA ASP A 144 0.42 -20.57 5.54
C ASP A 144 1.82 -20.00 5.26
N ALA A 145 1.89 -18.91 4.49
CA ALA A 145 3.16 -18.35 3.99
C ALA A 145 3.87 -17.45 4.99
N LEU A 146 3.14 -16.92 5.96
CA LEU A 146 3.64 -15.99 6.95
C LEU A 146 3.32 -16.50 8.35
N MET A 147 4.16 -16.19 9.32
CA MET A 147 3.94 -16.56 10.73
C MET A 147 3.84 -15.27 11.56
N ASP A 148 2.75 -15.11 12.29
CA ASP A 148 2.55 -13.96 13.17
C ASP A 148 3.37 -14.07 14.48
N LEU A 149 3.23 -13.08 15.36
CA LEU A 149 3.95 -13.01 16.62
C LEU A 149 3.54 -14.10 17.61
N ASP A 150 2.35 -14.68 17.47
CA ASP A 150 1.82 -15.75 18.29
C ASP A 150 2.20 -17.15 17.74
N GLY A 151 2.93 -17.19 16.64
CA GLY A 151 3.34 -18.43 15.97
C GLY A 151 2.23 -19.06 15.12
N VAL A 152 1.18 -18.32 14.78
CA VAL A 152 0.09 -18.77 13.92
C VAL A 152 0.44 -18.47 12.46
N TYR A 153 0.27 -19.47 11.60
CA TYR A 153 0.46 -19.27 10.17
C TYR A 153 -0.75 -18.61 9.55
N VAL A 154 -0.49 -17.65 8.66
CA VAL A 154 -1.51 -16.89 7.92
C VAL A 154 -1.14 -16.82 6.44
N ASP A 155 -2.13 -16.58 5.61
CA ASP A 155 -1.96 -16.47 4.17
C ASP A 155 -1.23 -15.18 3.78
N ASP A 156 -0.44 -15.26 2.72
CA ASP A 156 0.03 -14.10 1.97
C ASP A 156 -0.84 -13.92 0.73
N ILE A 157 -1.44 -12.75 0.59
CA ILE A 157 -2.40 -12.47 -0.47
C ILE A 157 -1.77 -11.48 -1.46
N ILE A 158 -1.69 -11.88 -2.72
CA ILE A 158 -1.16 -11.04 -3.80
C ILE A 158 -2.29 -10.65 -4.73
N TYR A 159 -2.43 -9.35 -4.94
CA TYR A 159 -3.36 -8.75 -5.89
C TYR A 159 -2.62 -8.22 -7.10
N GLN A 160 -3.24 -8.30 -8.27
CA GLN A 160 -2.70 -7.73 -9.49
C GLN A 160 -3.81 -7.24 -10.40
N VAL A 161 -3.59 -6.06 -10.99
CA VAL A 161 -4.35 -5.54 -12.13
C VAL A 161 -3.40 -5.42 -13.32
N THR A 162 -3.80 -5.95 -14.47
CA THR A 162 -3.08 -5.80 -15.74
C THR A 162 -3.92 -4.96 -16.70
N ASN A 163 -3.37 -3.89 -17.22
CA ASN A 163 -4.00 -3.02 -18.21
C ASN A 163 -3.45 -3.32 -19.60
N PHE A 164 -4.21 -4.06 -20.40
CA PHE A 164 -3.81 -4.47 -21.76
C PHE A 164 -3.82 -3.33 -22.78
N LYS A 165 -4.28 -2.12 -22.40
CA LYS A 165 -4.26 -0.93 -23.25
C LYS A 165 -2.95 -0.15 -23.19
N VAL A 166 -2.15 -0.41 -22.13
CA VAL A 166 -0.83 0.18 -21.96
C VAL A 166 0.20 -0.76 -22.57
N VAL A 167 0.78 -0.36 -23.69
CA VAL A 167 1.81 -1.13 -24.43
C VAL A 167 3.19 -0.55 -24.20
#